data_e265aaa180ef5c0710c207783d3ff5a5
#
_entry.id   e265aaa180ef5c0710c207783d3ff5a5
#
_cell.length_a   1.000
_cell.length_b   1.000
_cell.length_c   1.000
_cell.angle_alpha   90.00
_cell.angle_beta   90.00
_cell.angle_gamma   90.00
#
_symmetry.space_group_name_H-M   'P 1'
#
loop_
_entity.id
_entity.type
_entity.pdbx_description
1 polymer ?
#
loop_
_entity_poly.entity_id
_entity_poly.type
_entity_poly.pdbx_seq_one_letter_code
_entity_poly.pdbx_strand_id
1 'polypeptide(L)'
;MNILKDSFGRRFPYIRLSITDVCNFKCGYCLPDGYKIDKSDNRTFINADEIGRLAKALSELGVCKIRLTGGEPTVRKDFFEIIKIIKKNSGIKKTVITTNGYRLDKIAKNIKDSGLDGVNISIDSLNPETFKTITGHDRLPEILKGIKNLQELNFNNIKINAVLLKGINDSEKDFDKWAEFIKDNEIDFRYIELMQTGDNLDYFNKYHVSAKKFTNYLSNKNWIVQTFGKDAGPSKNYLNPKFKGKFGVIAPYSKDFCKSCNRLRITAKGDLRLCLFGNTGINIRHLMQKDNQIEELKDLILKQLNYKKESHY
;
A
#
# COMPACT_ATOMS: atom_id res chain seq x y z
N MET A 1 24.13 14.30 2.50
CA MET A 1 23.03 13.34 2.81
C MET A 1 23.16 12.16 1.87
N ASN A 2 23.38 10.98 2.39
CA ASN A 2 23.36 9.74 1.60
C ASN A 2 21.92 9.45 1.21
N ILE A 3 21.56 9.63 -0.05
CA ILE A 3 20.21 9.36 -0.56
C ILE A 3 20.16 7.89 -0.96
N LEU A 4 19.15 7.16 -0.51
CA LEU A 4 18.88 5.81 -0.98
C LEU A 4 18.73 5.78 -2.50
N LYS A 5 19.76 5.26 -3.19
CA LYS A 5 19.86 5.20 -4.65
C LYS A 5 20.46 3.87 -5.06
N ASP A 6 19.88 3.19 -6.04
CA ASP A 6 20.45 1.96 -6.58
C ASP A 6 21.44 2.22 -7.74
N SER A 7 22.05 1.13 -8.24
CA SER A 7 23.00 1.17 -9.37
C SER A 7 22.39 1.66 -10.70
N PHE A 8 21.05 1.66 -10.81
CA PHE A 8 20.30 2.14 -11.98
C PHE A 8 19.85 3.60 -11.84
N GLY A 9 20.27 4.29 -10.77
CA GLY A 9 19.93 5.68 -10.53
C GLY A 9 18.54 5.95 -9.95
N ARG A 10 17.77 4.90 -9.60
CA ARG A 10 16.46 5.05 -8.96
C ARG A 10 16.63 5.47 -7.51
N ARG A 11 15.81 6.43 -7.07
CA ARG A 11 15.80 6.92 -5.68
C ARG A 11 14.65 6.29 -4.91
N PHE A 12 14.86 6.02 -3.61
CA PHE A 12 13.87 5.34 -2.75
C PHE A 12 13.44 6.21 -1.56
N PRO A 13 12.78 7.35 -1.82
CA PRO A 13 12.29 8.22 -0.75
C PRO A 13 11.08 7.63 -0.01
N TYR A 14 10.60 6.46 -0.42
CA TYR A 14 9.36 5.85 0.04
C TYR A 14 9.55 4.39 0.45
N ILE A 15 9.22 4.10 1.72
CA ILE A 15 9.26 2.75 2.30
C ILE A 15 7.83 2.25 2.58
N ARG A 16 7.59 0.98 2.28
CA ARG A 16 6.42 0.24 2.77
C ARG A 16 6.87 -0.62 3.95
N LEU A 17 6.33 -0.34 5.13
CA LEU A 17 6.65 -1.03 6.38
C LEU A 17 5.45 -1.87 6.82
N SER A 18 5.56 -3.19 6.77
CA SER A 18 4.60 -4.08 7.40
C SER A 18 4.86 -4.09 8.90
N ILE A 19 3.82 -3.88 9.70
CA ILE A 19 3.92 -3.87 11.16
C ILE A 19 3.29 -5.12 11.79
N THR A 20 2.59 -5.91 11.01
CA THR A 20 1.98 -7.19 11.39
C THR A 20 1.68 -8.02 10.15
N ASP A 21 1.66 -9.34 10.29
CA ASP A 21 1.16 -10.24 9.24
C ASP A 21 -0.29 -10.67 9.51
N VAL A 22 -0.82 -10.36 10.71
CA VAL A 22 -2.20 -10.67 11.08
C VAL A 22 -3.17 -9.86 10.23
N CYS A 23 -4.13 -10.54 9.61
CA CYS A 23 -5.25 -9.94 8.91
C CYS A 23 -6.55 -10.58 9.39
N ASN A 24 -7.57 -9.74 9.51
CA ASN A 24 -8.91 -10.16 9.87
C ASN A 24 -9.80 -10.46 8.65
N PHE A 25 -9.30 -10.28 7.41
CA PHE A 25 -9.97 -10.62 6.16
C PHE A 25 -9.33 -11.87 5.51
N LYS A 26 -10.09 -12.49 4.56
CA LYS A 26 -9.69 -13.70 3.82
C LYS A 26 -9.80 -13.47 2.32
N CYS A 27 -9.19 -12.37 1.82
CA CYS A 27 -9.26 -12.03 0.42
C CYS A 27 -8.63 -13.13 -0.45
N GLY A 28 -9.38 -13.61 -1.46
CA GLY A 28 -9.00 -14.76 -2.28
C GLY A 28 -7.67 -14.60 -3.01
N TYR A 29 -7.27 -13.38 -3.35
CA TYR A 29 -5.99 -13.09 -4.02
C TYR A 29 -4.81 -12.88 -3.05
N CYS A 30 -5.05 -12.84 -1.72
CA CYS A 30 -4.03 -12.48 -0.73
C CYS A 30 -3.85 -13.56 0.34
N LEU A 31 -4.91 -13.83 1.11
CA LEU A 31 -4.93 -14.78 2.22
C LEU A 31 -6.23 -15.60 2.18
N PRO A 32 -6.43 -16.48 1.19
CA PRO A 32 -7.70 -17.18 0.97
C PRO A 32 -8.14 -18.01 2.18
N ASP A 33 -7.19 -18.54 2.91
CA ASP A 33 -7.44 -19.33 4.13
C ASP A 33 -7.44 -18.47 5.42
N GLY A 34 -7.28 -17.15 5.30
CA GLY A 34 -7.05 -16.26 6.42
C GLY A 34 -5.62 -16.35 6.98
N TYR A 35 -5.33 -15.53 7.98
CA TYR A 35 -4.02 -15.55 8.62
C TYR A 35 -3.86 -16.84 9.43
N LYS A 36 -2.75 -17.54 9.20
CA LYS A 36 -2.32 -18.71 9.97
C LYS A 36 -0.95 -18.41 10.59
N ILE A 37 -0.77 -18.81 11.83
CA ILE A 37 0.54 -18.70 12.50
C ILE A 37 1.48 -19.72 11.85
N ASP A 38 2.56 -19.22 11.29
CA ASP A 38 3.66 -20.07 10.83
C ASP A 38 4.45 -20.58 12.04
N LYS A 39 4.23 -21.83 12.40
CA LYS A 39 4.91 -22.49 13.53
C LYS A 39 6.41 -22.76 13.29
N SER A 40 6.84 -22.71 12.03
CA SER A 40 8.25 -22.87 11.65
C SER A 40 9.09 -21.61 11.85
N ASP A 41 8.45 -20.44 11.96
CA ASP A 41 9.10 -19.14 12.16
C ASP A 41 8.72 -18.52 13.51
N ASN A 42 9.59 -18.73 14.49
CA ASN A 42 9.41 -18.25 15.87
C ASN A 42 9.66 -16.74 16.06
N ARG A 43 10.02 -16.01 15.00
CA ARG A 43 10.28 -14.57 15.10
C ARG A 43 8.99 -13.80 15.40
N THR A 44 9.05 -12.94 16.39
CA THR A 44 7.97 -11.98 16.72
C THR A 44 7.96 -10.81 15.74
N PHE A 45 6.87 -10.05 15.68
CA PHE A 45 6.83 -8.80 14.92
C PHE A 45 7.75 -7.74 15.57
N ILE A 46 8.32 -6.86 14.73
CA ILE A 46 9.10 -5.71 15.21
C ILE A 46 8.25 -4.84 16.14
N ASN A 47 8.84 -4.44 17.26
CA ASN A 47 8.17 -3.62 18.27
C ASN A 47 8.27 -2.11 17.95
N ALA A 48 7.62 -1.29 18.75
CA ALA A 48 7.56 0.16 18.55
C ALA A 48 8.94 0.83 18.62
N ASP A 49 9.83 0.40 19.53
CA ASP A 49 11.19 0.93 19.67
C ASP A 49 12.07 0.58 18.47
N GLU A 50 11.99 -0.68 18.01
CA GLU A 50 12.67 -1.13 16.79
C GLU A 50 12.22 -0.31 15.58
N ILE A 51 10.90 -0.04 15.45
CA ILE A 51 10.34 0.81 14.40
C ILE A 51 10.85 2.24 14.52
N GLY A 52 10.99 2.77 15.73
CA GLY A 52 11.55 4.10 15.99
C GLY A 52 12.99 4.24 15.49
N ARG A 53 13.86 3.28 15.80
CA ARG A 53 15.25 3.23 15.33
C ARG A 53 15.34 3.09 13.82
N LEU A 54 14.51 2.21 13.24
CA LEU A 54 14.39 2.06 11.80
C LEU A 54 13.95 3.36 11.13
N ALA A 55 12.94 4.05 11.66
CA ALA A 55 12.45 5.30 11.10
C ALA A 55 13.52 6.40 11.15
N LYS A 56 14.34 6.44 12.22
CA LYS A 56 15.50 7.34 12.34
C LYS A 56 16.54 7.04 11.25
N ALA A 57 16.98 5.81 11.13
CA ALA A 57 17.94 5.39 10.11
C ALA A 57 17.45 5.74 8.68
N LEU A 58 16.18 5.42 8.38
CA LEU A 58 15.57 5.72 7.09
C LEU A 58 15.45 7.23 6.82
N SER A 59 15.12 8.01 7.84
CA SER A 59 15.06 9.48 7.76
C SER A 59 16.42 10.09 7.40
N GLU A 60 17.48 9.61 8.01
CA GLU A 60 18.87 10.04 7.74
C GLU A 60 19.36 9.60 6.35
N LEU A 61 18.81 8.51 5.80
CA LEU A 61 19.04 8.05 4.42
C LEU A 61 18.15 8.77 3.39
N GLY A 62 17.42 9.82 3.78
CA GLY A 62 16.61 10.63 2.87
C GLY A 62 15.24 10.06 2.55
N VAL A 63 14.77 9.05 3.29
CA VAL A 63 13.38 8.59 3.21
C VAL A 63 12.48 9.67 3.79
N CYS A 64 11.51 10.13 3.01
CA CYS A 64 10.56 11.17 3.45
C CYS A 64 9.12 10.65 3.59
N LYS A 65 8.86 9.39 3.19
CA LYS A 65 7.53 8.79 3.26
C LYS A 65 7.59 7.36 3.76
N ILE A 66 6.79 7.06 4.80
CA ILE A 66 6.54 5.70 5.27
C ILE A 66 5.07 5.36 5.07
N ARG A 67 4.81 4.17 4.51
CA ARG A 67 3.48 3.60 4.45
C ARG A 67 3.41 2.40 5.38
N LEU A 68 2.62 2.50 6.41
CA LEU A 68 2.28 1.37 7.26
C LEU A 68 1.31 0.44 6.54
N THR A 69 1.60 -0.83 6.61
CA THR A 69 0.84 -1.91 6.00
C THR A 69 1.02 -3.18 6.83
N GLY A 70 0.70 -4.34 6.30
CA GLY A 70 0.87 -5.63 6.93
C GLY A 70 -0.11 -6.62 6.34
N GLY A 71 -0.67 -7.49 7.18
CA GLY A 71 -2.00 -8.00 6.99
C GLY A 71 -2.98 -6.83 7.09
N GLU A 72 -3.52 -6.57 8.29
CA GLU A 72 -4.28 -5.35 8.56
C GLU A 72 -3.60 -4.56 9.70
N PRO A 73 -3.00 -3.38 9.44
CA PRO A 73 -2.23 -2.66 10.45
C PRO A 73 -3.06 -2.19 11.64
N THR A 74 -4.36 -1.92 11.46
CA THR A 74 -5.24 -1.39 12.52
C THR A 74 -5.64 -2.45 13.57
N VAL A 75 -5.34 -3.74 13.34
CA VAL A 75 -5.57 -4.79 14.36
C VAL A 75 -4.48 -4.79 15.42
N ARG A 76 -3.34 -4.17 15.15
CA ARG A 76 -2.22 -4.07 16.07
C ARG A 76 -2.54 -3.08 17.21
N LYS A 77 -2.36 -3.50 18.47
CA LYS A 77 -2.78 -2.72 19.64
C LYS A 77 -2.03 -1.38 19.77
N ASP A 78 -0.73 -1.37 19.50
CA ASP A 78 0.16 -0.20 19.56
C ASP A 78 0.21 0.60 18.24
N PHE A 79 -0.76 0.40 17.33
CA PHE A 79 -0.80 1.05 16.01
C PHE A 79 -0.64 2.57 16.06
N PHE A 80 -1.38 3.26 16.93
CA PHE A 80 -1.31 4.71 17.04
C PHE A 80 -0.02 5.21 17.71
N GLU A 81 0.56 4.41 18.60
CA GLU A 81 1.87 4.68 19.20
C GLU A 81 2.97 4.63 18.14
N ILE A 82 2.96 3.60 17.28
CA ILE A 82 3.89 3.48 16.15
C ILE A 82 3.83 4.73 15.25
N ILE A 83 2.65 5.23 14.93
CA ILE A 83 2.51 6.46 14.13
C ILE A 83 3.21 7.64 14.82
N LYS A 84 2.96 7.83 16.11
CA LYS A 84 3.57 8.92 16.90
C LYS A 84 5.09 8.80 16.93
N ILE A 85 5.63 7.59 17.07
CA ILE A 85 7.07 7.33 17.07
C ILE A 85 7.69 7.68 15.71
N ILE A 86 7.08 7.24 14.61
CA ILE A 86 7.55 7.58 13.26
C ILE A 86 7.53 9.09 13.04
N LYS A 87 6.47 9.77 13.43
CA LYS A 87 6.28 11.22 13.27
C LYS A 87 7.27 12.07 14.08
N LYS A 88 7.92 11.53 15.11
CA LYS A 88 9.02 12.21 15.83
C LYS A 88 10.24 12.47 14.93
N ASN A 89 10.40 11.72 13.85
CA ASN A 89 11.52 11.89 12.92
C ASN A 89 11.21 12.97 11.88
N SER A 90 11.82 14.12 12.00
CA SER A 90 11.55 15.32 11.19
C SER A 90 11.78 15.13 9.67
N GLY A 91 12.64 14.18 9.27
CA GLY A 91 12.84 13.82 7.86
C GLY A 91 11.67 13.05 7.26
N ILE A 92 10.86 12.35 8.06
CA ILE A 92 9.67 11.65 7.58
C ILE A 92 8.51 12.65 7.43
N LYS A 93 8.35 13.16 6.21
CA LYS A 93 7.34 14.19 5.88
C LYS A 93 5.92 13.63 5.76
N LYS A 94 5.78 12.34 5.38
CA LYS A 94 4.48 11.70 5.15
C LYS A 94 4.43 10.31 5.77
N THR A 95 3.49 10.09 6.68
CA THR A 95 3.13 8.79 7.23
C THR A 95 1.71 8.45 6.78
N VAL A 96 1.55 7.38 6.02
CA VAL A 96 0.25 6.96 5.48
C VAL A 96 -0.01 5.49 5.78
N ILE A 97 -1.27 5.06 5.74
CA ILE A 97 -1.63 3.65 5.93
C ILE A 97 -2.24 3.03 4.67
N THR A 98 -2.16 1.71 4.58
CA THR A 98 -3.06 0.89 3.75
C THR A 98 -3.83 -0.02 4.69
N THR A 99 -5.14 -0.01 4.61
CA THR A 99 -6.07 -0.74 5.50
C THR A 99 -7.21 -1.35 4.69
N ASN A 100 -7.77 -2.44 5.16
CA ASN A 100 -9.03 -2.97 4.65
C ASN A 100 -10.28 -2.18 5.14
N GLY A 101 -10.07 -1.24 6.05
CA GLY A 101 -11.11 -0.36 6.56
C GLY A 101 -12.05 -0.97 7.61
N TYR A 102 -11.83 -2.20 8.04
CA TYR A 102 -12.72 -2.95 8.94
C TYR A 102 -13.19 -2.19 10.19
N ARG A 103 -12.36 -1.33 10.77
CA ARG A 103 -12.66 -0.55 11.98
C ARG A 103 -12.77 0.95 11.72
N LEU A 104 -12.76 1.36 10.45
CA LEU A 104 -12.61 2.75 10.07
C LEU A 104 -13.72 3.64 10.65
N ASP A 105 -14.94 3.15 10.72
CA ASP A 105 -16.10 3.81 11.32
C ASP A 105 -15.90 4.15 12.81
N LYS A 106 -15.13 3.31 13.54
CA LYS A 106 -14.86 3.46 14.97
C LYS A 106 -13.63 4.28 15.27
N ILE A 107 -12.61 4.28 14.39
CA ILE A 107 -11.31 4.88 14.64
C ILE A 107 -11.03 6.12 13.80
N ALA A 108 -12.00 6.63 13.03
CA ALA A 108 -11.82 7.80 12.15
C ALA A 108 -11.25 9.01 12.90
N LYS A 109 -11.79 9.32 14.08
CA LYS A 109 -11.29 10.40 14.94
C LYS A 109 -9.84 10.17 15.38
N ASN A 110 -9.51 8.96 15.84
CA ASN A 110 -8.14 8.61 16.25
C ASN A 110 -7.16 8.72 15.08
N ILE A 111 -7.58 8.34 13.85
CA ILE A 111 -6.78 8.51 12.63
C ILE A 111 -6.48 9.99 12.39
N LYS A 112 -7.49 10.86 12.46
CA LYS A 112 -7.31 12.30 12.31
C LYS A 112 -6.35 12.87 13.37
N ASP A 113 -6.55 12.49 14.63
CA ASP A 113 -5.79 13.00 15.78
C ASP A 113 -4.35 12.42 15.82
N SER A 114 -4.09 11.28 15.16
CA SER A 114 -2.76 10.65 15.15
C SER A 114 -1.72 11.39 14.32
N GLY A 115 -2.14 12.34 13.48
CA GLY A 115 -1.27 13.03 12.55
C GLY A 115 -0.91 12.22 11.31
N LEU A 116 -1.67 11.17 10.97
CA LEU A 116 -1.55 10.49 9.68
C LEU A 116 -1.82 11.46 8.53
N ASP A 117 -1.01 11.34 7.47
CA ASP A 117 -1.08 12.21 6.29
C ASP A 117 -1.95 11.63 5.17
N GLY A 118 -2.46 10.42 5.33
CA GLY A 118 -3.37 9.82 4.35
C GLY A 118 -3.73 8.36 4.64
N VAL A 119 -4.88 7.97 4.14
CA VAL A 119 -5.42 6.60 4.27
C VAL A 119 -5.69 6.03 2.88
N ASN A 120 -5.14 4.84 2.62
CA ASN A 120 -5.51 4.04 1.45
C ASN A 120 -6.39 2.89 1.94
N ILE A 121 -7.62 2.81 1.44
CA ILE A 121 -8.60 1.81 1.84
C ILE A 121 -8.74 0.81 0.70
N SER A 122 -8.68 -0.48 1.02
CA SER A 122 -8.87 -1.55 0.04
C SER A 122 -10.36 -1.88 -0.06
N ILE A 123 -10.98 -1.55 -1.20
CA ILE A 123 -12.38 -1.87 -1.50
C ILE A 123 -12.46 -2.32 -2.95
N ASP A 124 -12.65 -3.62 -3.16
CA ASP A 124 -12.61 -4.21 -4.51
C ASP A 124 -13.93 -4.06 -5.26
N SER A 125 -15.04 -3.80 -4.58
CA SER A 125 -16.36 -3.57 -5.17
C SER A 125 -17.26 -2.73 -4.28
N LEU A 126 -18.11 -1.90 -4.89
CA LEU A 126 -19.22 -1.21 -4.21
C LEU A 126 -20.49 -2.07 -4.15
N ASN A 127 -20.49 -3.26 -4.74
CA ASN A 127 -21.56 -4.23 -4.58
C ASN A 127 -21.26 -5.08 -3.34
N PRO A 128 -22.17 -5.13 -2.32
CA PRO A 128 -21.93 -5.85 -1.07
C PRO A 128 -21.67 -7.34 -1.27
N GLU A 129 -22.42 -8.02 -2.14
CA GLU A 129 -22.24 -9.45 -2.41
C GLU A 129 -20.90 -9.73 -3.09
N THR A 130 -20.51 -8.91 -4.06
CA THR A 130 -19.20 -9.03 -4.71
C THR A 130 -18.07 -8.75 -3.72
N PHE A 131 -18.21 -7.72 -2.89
CA PHE A 131 -17.24 -7.42 -1.84
C PHE A 131 -17.08 -8.58 -0.86
N LYS A 132 -18.20 -9.15 -0.39
CA LYS A 132 -18.22 -10.32 0.50
C LYS A 132 -17.57 -11.55 -0.14
N THR A 133 -17.85 -11.79 -1.42
CA THR A 133 -17.24 -12.90 -2.18
C THR A 133 -15.72 -12.77 -2.27
N ILE A 134 -15.22 -11.56 -2.51
CA ILE A 134 -13.77 -11.32 -2.63
C ILE A 134 -13.07 -11.41 -1.27
N THR A 135 -13.66 -10.80 -0.24
CA THR A 135 -12.99 -10.55 1.06
C THR A 135 -13.32 -11.57 2.15
N GLY A 136 -14.38 -12.38 1.95
CA GLY A 136 -14.94 -13.27 2.97
C GLY A 136 -15.69 -12.55 4.09
N HIS A 137 -15.99 -11.24 3.95
CA HIS A 137 -16.60 -10.42 5.00
C HIS A 137 -17.67 -9.46 4.48
N ASP A 138 -18.75 -9.34 5.23
CA ASP A 138 -19.87 -8.43 4.98
C ASP A 138 -19.67 -7.14 5.81
N ARG A 139 -18.75 -6.29 5.38
CA ARG A 139 -18.36 -5.05 6.11
C ARG A 139 -18.31 -3.80 5.25
N LEU A 140 -18.79 -3.88 4.01
CA LEU A 140 -18.76 -2.74 3.12
C LEU A 140 -19.52 -1.51 3.67
N PRO A 141 -20.73 -1.65 4.27
CA PRO A 141 -21.45 -0.50 4.80
C PRO A 141 -20.68 0.24 5.89
N GLU A 142 -20.04 -0.47 6.83
CA GLU A 142 -19.26 0.12 7.91
C GLU A 142 -18.00 0.80 7.39
N ILE A 143 -17.37 0.23 6.36
CA ILE A 143 -16.20 0.82 5.71
C ILE A 143 -16.58 2.14 5.03
N LEU A 144 -17.69 2.16 4.28
CA LEU A 144 -18.19 3.37 3.63
C LEU A 144 -18.60 4.43 4.66
N LYS A 145 -19.22 4.02 5.78
CA LYS A 145 -19.49 4.91 6.91
C LYS A 145 -18.19 5.51 7.48
N GLY A 146 -17.15 4.69 7.61
CA GLY A 146 -15.84 5.16 8.07
C GLY A 146 -15.19 6.19 7.13
N ILE A 147 -15.35 6.03 5.81
CA ILE A 147 -14.93 7.03 4.83
C ILE A 147 -15.68 8.34 5.04
N LYS A 148 -17.01 8.28 5.19
CA LYS A 148 -17.82 9.46 5.46
C LYS A 148 -17.39 10.17 6.75
N ASN A 149 -17.16 9.42 7.83
CA ASN A 149 -16.67 9.96 9.10
C ASN A 149 -15.31 10.69 8.91
N LEU A 150 -14.39 10.15 8.11
CA LEU A 150 -13.13 10.84 7.82
C LEU A 150 -13.34 12.13 7.03
N GLN A 151 -14.24 12.15 6.05
CA GLN A 151 -14.57 13.34 5.27
C GLN A 151 -15.20 14.43 6.14
N GLU A 152 -16.13 14.07 7.03
CA GLU A 152 -16.76 14.98 8.00
C GLU A 152 -15.74 15.59 8.98
N LEU A 153 -14.65 14.88 9.27
CA LEU A 153 -13.51 15.36 10.04
C LEU A 153 -12.51 16.19 9.22
N ASN A 154 -12.82 16.52 7.95
CA ASN A 154 -11.91 17.21 7.03
C ASN A 154 -10.57 16.48 6.84
N PHE A 155 -10.62 15.15 6.72
CA PHE A 155 -9.47 14.34 6.38
C PHE A 155 -9.45 14.08 4.86
N ASN A 156 -8.70 14.91 4.11
CA ASN A 156 -8.84 15.02 2.64
C ASN A 156 -7.97 14.04 1.83
N ASN A 157 -7.00 13.35 2.44
CA ASN A 157 -6.12 12.44 1.70
C ASN A 157 -6.60 10.98 1.80
N ILE A 158 -7.76 10.72 1.21
CA ILE A 158 -8.38 9.40 1.16
C ILE A 158 -8.18 8.82 -0.24
N LYS A 159 -7.73 7.57 -0.29
CA LYS A 159 -7.59 6.82 -1.54
C LYS A 159 -8.24 5.46 -1.38
N ILE A 160 -8.90 5.01 -2.44
CA ILE A 160 -9.45 3.65 -2.52
C ILE A 160 -8.62 2.88 -3.55
N ASN A 161 -8.23 1.67 -3.20
CA ASN A 161 -7.60 0.74 -4.13
C ASN A 161 -8.48 -0.50 -4.28
N ALA A 162 -8.63 -0.96 -5.51
CA ALA A 162 -9.29 -2.21 -5.85
C ALA A 162 -8.37 -3.07 -6.71
N VAL A 163 -8.32 -4.37 -6.45
CA VAL A 163 -7.68 -5.32 -7.38
C VAL A 163 -8.66 -5.61 -8.52
N LEU A 164 -8.20 -5.45 -9.75
CA LEU A 164 -9.00 -5.73 -10.95
C LEU A 164 -9.04 -7.24 -11.21
N LEU A 165 -10.23 -7.82 -11.17
CA LEU A 165 -10.46 -9.28 -11.24
C LEU A 165 -11.41 -9.61 -12.39
N LYS A 166 -10.95 -10.47 -13.31
CA LYS A 166 -11.70 -10.93 -14.48
C LYS A 166 -13.02 -11.59 -14.08
N GLY A 167 -14.13 -11.12 -14.69
CA GLY A 167 -15.47 -11.66 -14.47
C GLY A 167 -16.08 -11.35 -13.10
N ILE A 168 -15.41 -10.55 -12.26
CA ILE A 168 -15.88 -10.23 -10.91
C ILE A 168 -16.19 -8.73 -10.76
N ASN A 169 -15.22 -7.85 -11.06
CA ASN A 169 -15.36 -6.40 -10.91
C ASN A 169 -14.78 -5.62 -12.11
N ASP A 170 -14.71 -6.27 -13.25
CA ASP A 170 -14.09 -5.75 -14.47
C ASP A 170 -15.08 -5.37 -15.58
N SER A 171 -16.36 -5.28 -15.26
CA SER A 171 -17.40 -4.85 -16.22
C SER A 171 -17.49 -3.31 -16.31
N GLU A 172 -17.97 -2.79 -17.42
CA GLU A 172 -18.24 -1.33 -17.55
C GLU A 172 -19.23 -0.84 -16.48
N LYS A 173 -20.20 -1.66 -16.11
CA LYS A 173 -21.15 -1.36 -15.03
C LYS A 173 -20.46 -1.18 -13.68
N ASP A 174 -19.39 -1.96 -13.39
CA ASP A 174 -18.60 -1.79 -12.18
C ASP A 174 -17.77 -0.50 -12.25
N PHE A 175 -17.23 -0.17 -13.42
CA PHE A 175 -16.49 1.07 -13.64
C PHE A 175 -17.39 2.31 -13.52
N ASP A 176 -18.62 2.26 -14.07
CA ASP A 176 -19.61 3.33 -13.94
C ASP A 176 -20.03 3.56 -12.48
N LYS A 177 -20.18 2.51 -11.66
CA LYS A 177 -20.45 2.65 -10.22
C LYS A 177 -19.34 3.40 -9.50
N TRP A 178 -18.07 3.10 -9.79
CA TRP A 178 -16.95 3.82 -9.22
C TRP A 178 -16.89 5.26 -9.72
N ALA A 179 -17.20 5.50 -11.00
CA ALA A 179 -17.27 6.85 -11.54
C ALA A 179 -18.33 7.68 -10.80
N GLU A 180 -19.54 7.14 -10.62
CA GLU A 180 -20.60 7.83 -9.87
C GLU A 180 -20.18 8.09 -8.42
N PHE A 181 -19.54 7.11 -7.77
CA PHE A 181 -19.05 7.27 -6.39
C PHE A 181 -18.05 8.42 -6.24
N ILE A 182 -17.09 8.57 -7.18
CA ILE A 182 -16.08 9.63 -7.09
C ILE A 182 -16.51 10.95 -7.71
N LYS A 183 -17.71 11.03 -8.33
CA LYS A 183 -18.20 12.24 -8.97
C LYS A 183 -18.29 13.41 -7.99
N ASP A 184 -18.90 13.17 -6.84
CA ASP A 184 -19.11 14.16 -5.79
C ASP A 184 -18.15 14.01 -4.60
N ASN A 185 -17.32 12.98 -4.61
CA ASN A 185 -16.34 12.69 -3.55
C ASN A 185 -14.93 13.01 -4.02
N GLU A 186 -14.19 13.81 -3.26
CA GLU A 186 -12.77 14.10 -3.48
C GLU A 186 -11.89 12.91 -3.05
N ILE A 187 -12.04 11.78 -3.77
CA ILE A 187 -11.35 10.52 -3.49
C ILE A 187 -10.57 10.07 -4.72
N ASP A 188 -9.32 9.69 -4.54
CA ASP A 188 -8.54 9.01 -5.58
C ASP A 188 -8.87 7.51 -5.56
N PHE A 189 -9.62 7.02 -6.55
CA PHE A 189 -9.83 5.59 -6.74
C PHE A 189 -8.79 4.99 -7.67
N ARG A 190 -8.32 3.76 -7.39
CA ARG A 190 -7.31 3.08 -8.21
C ARG A 190 -7.63 1.62 -8.43
N TYR A 191 -7.66 1.22 -9.69
CA TYR A 191 -7.53 -0.20 -10.02
C TYR A 191 -6.05 -0.62 -10.07
N ILE A 192 -5.79 -1.77 -9.47
CA ILE A 192 -4.49 -2.44 -9.47
C ILE A 192 -4.67 -3.74 -10.24
N GLU A 193 -3.96 -3.90 -11.35
CA GLU A 193 -3.91 -5.17 -12.08
C GLU A 193 -3.42 -6.27 -11.14
N LEU A 194 -4.12 -7.41 -11.11
CA LEU A 194 -3.79 -8.54 -10.25
C LEU A 194 -2.34 -8.97 -10.50
N MET A 195 -1.58 -9.15 -9.42
CA MET A 195 -0.17 -9.54 -9.47
C MET A 195 -0.02 -11.00 -9.09
N GLN A 196 0.82 -11.72 -9.85
CA GLN A 196 1.28 -13.03 -9.43
C GLN A 196 2.32 -12.86 -8.33
N THR A 197 1.96 -13.22 -7.09
CA THR A 197 2.83 -13.11 -5.91
C THR A 197 2.67 -14.36 -5.04
N GLY A 198 3.80 -14.91 -4.55
CA GLY A 198 3.74 -16.12 -3.74
C GLY A 198 3.04 -17.28 -4.45
N ASP A 199 2.17 -17.98 -3.75
CA ASP A 199 1.50 -19.22 -4.22
C ASP A 199 0.15 -18.97 -4.90
N ASN A 200 -0.11 -17.75 -5.42
CA ASN A 200 -1.40 -17.40 -6.00
C ASN A 200 -1.55 -17.70 -7.50
N LEU A 201 -0.74 -18.58 -8.07
CA LEU A 201 -0.70 -18.84 -9.52
C LEU A 201 -2.05 -19.26 -10.09
N ASP A 202 -2.76 -20.19 -9.46
CA ASP A 202 -4.07 -20.65 -9.93
C ASP A 202 -5.11 -19.53 -9.88
N TYR A 203 -5.11 -18.76 -8.82
CA TYR A 203 -5.98 -17.59 -8.70
C TYR A 203 -5.64 -16.55 -9.76
N PHE A 204 -4.35 -16.29 -9.98
CA PHE A 204 -3.88 -15.39 -11.02
C PHE A 204 -4.34 -15.85 -12.41
N ASN A 205 -4.11 -17.08 -12.78
CA ASN A 205 -4.50 -17.63 -14.10
C ASN A 205 -6.02 -17.52 -14.33
N LYS A 206 -6.82 -17.72 -13.30
CA LYS A 206 -8.29 -17.66 -13.37
C LYS A 206 -8.83 -16.24 -13.47
N TYR A 207 -8.27 -15.30 -12.70
CA TYR A 207 -8.87 -14.00 -12.48
C TYR A 207 -8.05 -12.81 -12.99
N HIS A 208 -6.87 -13.04 -13.58
CA HIS A 208 -6.10 -11.97 -14.17
C HIS A 208 -6.80 -11.38 -15.39
N VAL A 209 -6.82 -10.06 -15.44
CA VAL A 209 -7.21 -9.26 -16.60
C VAL A 209 -6.31 -8.04 -16.69
N SER A 210 -5.84 -7.73 -17.89
CA SER A 210 -4.98 -6.57 -18.10
C SER A 210 -5.68 -5.26 -17.76
N ALA A 211 -4.97 -4.39 -17.07
CA ALA A 211 -5.43 -3.03 -16.78
C ALA A 211 -5.77 -2.21 -18.04
N LYS A 212 -5.37 -2.67 -19.24
CA LYS A 212 -5.78 -2.08 -20.52
C LYS A 212 -7.30 -2.02 -20.67
N LYS A 213 -8.04 -2.99 -20.12
CA LYS A 213 -9.50 -2.98 -20.14
C LYS A 213 -10.05 -1.71 -19.50
N PHE A 214 -9.57 -1.36 -18.33
CA PHE A 214 -10.01 -0.14 -17.63
C PHE A 214 -9.47 1.13 -18.27
N THR A 215 -8.23 1.14 -18.76
CA THR A 215 -7.69 2.32 -19.46
C THR A 215 -8.44 2.61 -20.75
N ASN A 216 -8.91 1.60 -21.49
CA ASN A 216 -9.75 1.78 -22.67
C ASN A 216 -11.11 2.41 -22.30
N TYR A 217 -11.76 1.90 -21.23
CA TYR A 217 -12.98 2.52 -20.70
C TYR A 217 -12.76 4.00 -20.37
N LEU A 218 -11.69 4.36 -19.67
CA LEU A 218 -11.37 5.74 -19.31
C LEU A 218 -11.21 6.62 -20.54
N SER A 219 -10.51 6.13 -21.58
CA SER A 219 -10.31 6.85 -22.84
C SER A 219 -11.65 7.10 -23.56
N ASN A 220 -12.51 6.08 -23.61
CA ASN A 220 -13.83 6.17 -24.25
C ASN A 220 -14.78 7.13 -23.51
N LYS A 221 -14.58 7.36 -22.22
CA LYS A 221 -15.36 8.29 -21.37
C LYS A 221 -14.68 9.65 -21.18
N ASN A 222 -13.72 10.01 -22.04
CA ASN A 222 -13.03 11.30 -22.05
C ASN A 222 -12.27 11.64 -20.74
N TRP A 223 -11.71 10.63 -20.06
CA TRP A 223 -10.80 10.87 -18.97
C TRP A 223 -9.40 11.20 -19.50
N ILE A 224 -8.80 12.25 -18.99
CA ILE A 224 -7.52 12.78 -19.45
C ILE A 224 -6.39 12.30 -18.55
N VAL A 225 -5.32 11.76 -19.14
CA VAL A 225 -4.12 11.33 -18.38
C VAL A 225 -3.44 12.54 -17.75
N GLN A 226 -3.23 12.47 -16.44
CA GLN A 226 -2.42 13.45 -15.72
C GLN A 226 -0.96 12.97 -15.66
N THR A 227 -0.05 13.75 -16.22
CA THR A 227 1.39 13.52 -16.11
C THR A 227 1.90 14.08 -14.80
N PHE A 228 2.67 13.27 -14.07
CA PHE A 228 3.32 13.67 -12.82
C PHE A 228 4.84 13.69 -13.00
N GLY A 229 5.52 14.47 -12.13
CA GLY A 229 6.98 14.46 -12.05
C GLY A 229 7.55 13.09 -11.62
N LYS A 230 8.87 12.95 -11.73
CA LYS A 230 9.64 11.70 -11.50
C LYS A 230 9.45 11.05 -10.13
N ASP A 231 8.96 11.78 -9.12
CA ASP A 231 8.74 11.29 -7.75
C ASP A 231 7.31 10.75 -7.50
N ALA A 232 6.48 10.72 -8.54
CA ALA A 232 5.13 10.16 -8.47
C ALA A 232 5.18 8.62 -8.25
N GLY A 233 4.17 8.09 -7.60
CA GLY A 233 3.99 6.64 -7.47
C GLY A 233 3.71 5.98 -8.83
N PRO A 234 3.59 4.64 -8.90
CA PRO A 234 3.44 3.90 -10.15
C PRO A 234 2.05 4.02 -10.79
N SER A 235 1.15 4.79 -10.21
CA SER A 235 -0.20 4.99 -10.73
C SER A 235 -0.18 6.01 -11.85
N LYS A 236 -0.70 5.66 -13.03
CA LYS A 236 -1.15 6.64 -14.01
C LYS A 236 -2.50 7.17 -13.54
N ASN A 237 -2.61 8.48 -13.36
CA ASN A 237 -3.86 9.08 -12.91
C ASN A 237 -4.61 9.73 -14.09
N TYR A 238 -5.92 9.73 -13.96
CA TYR A 238 -6.84 10.24 -14.97
C TYR A 238 -7.80 11.23 -14.32
N LEU A 239 -7.99 12.36 -14.96
CA LEU A 239 -8.87 13.44 -14.53
C LEU A 239 -10.03 13.61 -15.51
N ASN A 240 -11.17 13.99 -14.98
CA ASN A 240 -12.29 14.50 -15.76
C ASN A 240 -12.88 15.71 -15.02
N PRO A 241 -13.01 16.89 -15.65
CA PRO A 241 -13.48 18.11 -14.97
C PRO A 241 -14.87 18.01 -14.34
N LYS A 242 -15.68 17.04 -14.79
CA LYS A 242 -17.02 16.78 -14.25
C LYS A 242 -17.02 16.00 -12.92
N PHE A 243 -15.85 15.60 -12.42
CA PHE A 243 -15.68 14.74 -11.24
C PHE A 243 -14.74 15.39 -10.24
N LYS A 244 -15.10 15.35 -8.95
CA LYS A 244 -14.22 15.81 -7.87
C LYS A 244 -13.07 14.84 -7.62
N GLY A 245 -13.33 13.55 -7.71
CA GLY A 245 -12.33 12.50 -7.55
C GLY A 245 -11.55 12.18 -8.81
N LYS A 246 -10.60 11.25 -8.70
CA LYS A 246 -9.70 10.85 -9.78
C LYS A 246 -9.68 9.34 -9.92
N PHE A 247 -9.48 8.87 -11.14
CA PHE A 247 -9.10 7.49 -11.38
C PHE A 247 -7.58 7.33 -11.43
N GLY A 248 -7.12 6.15 -11.01
CA GLY A 248 -5.73 5.74 -11.15
C GLY A 248 -5.65 4.30 -11.65
N VAL A 249 -4.55 3.98 -12.31
CA VAL A 249 -4.27 2.63 -12.81
C VAL A 249 -2.85 2.24 -12.42
N ILE A 250 -2.70 1.08 -11.77
CA ILE A 250 -1.41 0.47 -11.48
C ILE A 250 -1.33 -0.80 -12.30
N ALA A 251 -0.49 -0.78 -13.34
CA ALA A 251 -0.29 -1.87 -14.29
C ALA A 251 1.14 -2.44 -14.16
N PRO A 252 1.36 -3.42 -13.27
CA PRO A 252 2.69 -3.95 -12.96
C PRO A 252 3.37 -4.64 -14.14
N TYR A 253 2.60 -5.12 -15.11
CA TYR A 253 3.09 -5.79 -16.32
C TYR A 253 3.33 -4.82 -17.50
N SER A 254 3.22 -3.51 -17.28
CA SER A 254 3.58 -2.52 -18.30
C SER A 254 5.10 -2.39 -18.42
N LYS A 255 5.59 -2.16 -19.67
CA LYS A 255 7.02 -2.14 -20.04
C LYS A 255 7.91 -1.26 -19.13
N ASP A 256 7.40 -0.14 -18.63
CA ASP A 256 8.21 0.84 -17.87
C ASP A 256 7.93 0.83 -16.37
N PHE A 257 7.15 -0.14 -15.87
CA PHE A 257 6.76 -0.19 -14.46
C PHE A 257 7.95 -0.27 -13.50
N CYS A 258 8.97 -1.05 -13.84
CA CYS A 258 10.16 -1.24 -13.01
C CYS A 258 11.13 -0.06 -13.09
N LYS A 259 11.21 0.63 -14.23
CA LYS A 259 12.11 1.78 -14.41
C LYS A 259 11.80 2.95 -13.46
N SER A 260 10.53 3.15 -13.11
CA SER A 260 10.06 4.17 -12.18
C SER A 260 9.88 3.67 -10.75
N CYS A 261 10.37 2.48 -10.41
CA CYS A 261 10.20 1.89 -9.08
C CYS A 261 10.99 2.67 -8.04
N ASN A 262 10.29 3.28 -7.08
CA ASN A 262 10.85 4.08 -5.99
C ASN A 262 10.55 3.49 -4.60
N ARG A 263 10.29 2.17 -4.52
CA ARG A 263 9.79 1.53 -3.30
C ARG A 263 10.70 0.41 -2.83
N LEU A 264 10.93 0.41 -1.52
CA LEU A 264 11.44 -0.73 -0.78
C LEU A 264 10.39 -1.19 0.21
N ARG A 265 10.52 -2.42 0.69
CA ARG A 265 9.62 -3.03 1.65
C ARG A 265 10.39 -3.55 2.85
N ILE A 266 9.80 -3.44 4.03
CA ILE A 266 10.29 -4.08 5.23
C ILE A 266 9.13 -4.90 5.80
N THR A 267 9.38 -6.18 6.05
CA THR A 267 8.37 -7.11 6.58
C THR A 267 8.11 -6.86 8.06
N ALA A 268 7.02 -7.40 8.59
CA ALA A 268 6.70 -7.31 10.01
C ALA A 268 7.72 -8.02 10.92
N LYS A 269 8.55 -8.91 10.37
CA LYS A 269 9.63 -9.60 11.07
C LYS A 269 11.02 -8.96 10.87
N GLY A 270 11.08 -7.81 10.18
CA GLY A 270 12.30 -7.04 9.98
C GLY A 270 13.16 -7.48 8.80
N ASP A 271 12.57 -8.06 7.74
CA ASP A 271 13.31 -8.39 6.53
C ASP A 271 13.18 -7.26 5.50
N LEU A 272 14.29 -6.75 5.01
CA LEU A 272 14.35 -5.79 3.91
C LEU A 272 14.15 -6.54 2.57
N ARG A 273 13.08 -6.20 1.83
CA ARG A 273 12.79 -6.74 0.51
C ARG A 273 12.95 -5.66 -0.55
N LEU A 274 13.78 -5.93 -1.54
CA LEU A 274 14.08 -5.00 -2.63
C LEU A 274 12.99 -4.97 -3.71
N CYS A 275 12.23 -6.06 -3.86
CA CYS A 275 11.15 -6.19 -4.84
C CYS A 275 9.94 -6.90 -4.25
N LEU A 276 8.74 -6.64 -4.78
CA LEU A 276 7.52 -7.37 -4.42
C LEU A 276 7.54 -8.81 -4.95
N PHE A 277 8.06 -8.98 -6.16
CA PHE A 277 8.12 -10.26 -6.86
C PHE A 277 9.33 -11.12 -6.47
N GLY A 278 10.23 -10.60 -5.65
CA GLY A 278 11.40 -11.32 -5.17
C GLY A 278 11.10 -12.08 -3.87
N ASN A 279 11.54 -13.35 -3.82
CA ASN A 279 11.34 -14.20 -2.64
C ASN A 279 12.42 -14.00 -1.56
N THR A 280 13.51 -13.29 -1.87
CA THR A 280 14.63 -13.09 -0.96
C THR A 280 14.55 -11.74 -0.27
N GLY A 281 14.63 -11.76 1.06
CA GLY A 281 14.86 -10.60 1.90
C GLY A 281 16.05 -10.83 2.81
N ILE A 282 16.72 -9.76 3.23
CA ILE A 282 17.74 -9.83 4.27
C ILE A 282 17.15 -9.37 5.59
N ASN A 283 17.38 -10.12 6.66
CA ASN A 283 16.96 -9.69 7.99
C ASN A 283 17.87 -8.55 8.49
N ILE A 284 17.25 -7.41 8.80
CA ILE A 284 17.93 -6.22 9.32
C ILE A 284 17.61 -5.96 10.79
N ARG A 285 16.76 -6.80 11.41
CA ARG A 285 16.22 -6.57 12.75
C ARG A 285 17.30 -6.60 13.84
N HIS A 286 18.34 -7.41 13.66
CA HIS A 286 19.45 -7.49 14.62
C HIS A 286 20.18 -6.15 14.81
N LEU A 287 20.10 -5.23 13.83
CA LEU A 287 20.65 -3.87 13.91
C LEU A 287 19.62 -2.81 14.37
N MET A 288 18.44 -3.23 14.78
CA MET A 288 17.40 -2.35 15.31
C MET A 288 17.26 -2.43 16.84
N GLN A 289 18.18 -3.14 17.52
CA GLN A 289 18.06 -3.45 18.95
C GLN A 289 18.56 -2.30 19.85
N LYS A 290 19.56 -1.54 19.40
CA LYS A 290 20.22 -0.49 20.18
C LYS A 290 20.41 0.77 19.33
N ASP A 291 20.43 1.93 19.97
CA ASP A 291 20.55 3.23 19.28
C ASP A 291 21.94 3.41 18.63
N ASN A 292 22.99 2.79 19.18
CA ASN A 292 24.34 2.84 18.60
C ASN A 292 24.51 1.97 17.34
N GLN A 293 23.51 1.19 16.93
CA GLN A 293 23.53 0.36 15.73
C GLN A 293 22.97 1.08 14.48
N ILE A 294 22.53 2.32 14.61
CA ILE A 294 21.88 3.06 13.52
C ILE A 294 22.80 3.24 12.31
N GLU A 295 24.09 3.51 12.51
CA GLU A 295 25.04 3.64 11.40
C GLU A 295 25.21 2.31 10.66
N GLU A 296 25.42 1.20 11.39
CA GLU A 296 25.53 -0.13 10.79
C GLU A 296 24.25 -0.53 10.03
N LEU A 297 23.07 -0.17 10.56
CA LEU A 297 21.79 -0.40 9.90
C LEU A 297 21.71 0.37 8.56
N LYS A 298 22.14 1.63 8.54
CA LYS A 298 22.17 2.46 7.30
C LYS A 298 23.12 1.84 6.28
N ASP A 299 24.31 1.45 6.69
CA ASP A 299 25.32 0.85 5.79
C ASP A 299 24.82 -0.48 5.21
N LEU A 300 24.17 -1.32 6.02
CA LEU A 300 23.58 -2.57 5.54
C LEU A 300 22.47 -2.30 4.50
N ILE A 301 21.58 -1.34 4.76
CA ILE A 301 20.52 -0.98 3.81
C ILE A 301 21.10 -0.47 2.49
N LEU A 302 22.12 0.39 2.54
CA LEU A 302 22.80 0.92 1.35
C LEU A 302 23.50 -0.20 0.55
N LYS A 303 24.21 -1.09 1.24
CA LYS A 303 24.86 -2.26 0.63
C LYS A 303 23.86 -3.15 -0.09
N GLN A 304 22.70 -3.38 0.51
CA GLN A 304 21.67 -4.23 -0.08
C GLN A 304 21.06 -3.64 -1.35
N LEU A 305 20.99 -2.31 -1.48
CA LEU A 305 20.46 -1.68 -2.69
C LEU A 305 21.25 -2.03 -3.95
N ASN A 306 22.54 -2.35 -3.85
CA ASN A 306 23.35 -2.78 -4.98
C ASN A 306 22.87 -4.11 -5.61
N TYR A 307 22.12 -4.92 -4.85
CA TYR A 307 21.55 -6.18 -5.34
C TYR A 307 20.14 -6.03 -5.93
N LYS A 308 19.60 -4.79 -5.93
CA LYS A 308 18.31 -4.55 -6.52
C LYS A 308 18.39 -4.63 -8.05
N LYS A 309 17.66 -5.59 -8.63
CA LYS A 309 17.59 -5.77 -10.09
C LYS A 309 16.87 -4.60 -10.78
N GLU A 310 17.20 -4.36 -12.03
CA GLU A 310 16.53 -3.36 -12.87
C GLU A 310 15.05 -3.71 -13.06
N SER A 311 14.78 -4.96 -13.37
CA SER A 311 13.44 -5.51 -13.56
C SER A 311 13.25 -6.82 -12.78
N HIS A 312 12.01 -7.25 -12.63
CA HIS A 312 11.64 -8.55 -12.07
C HIS A 312 11.34 -9.59 -13.18
N TYR A 313 11.47 -9.19 -14.43
CA TYR A 313 11.38 -10.07 -15.60
C TYR A 313 12.75 -10.64 -15.96
#